data_14db50660c9bd4985089ba69358d8155
#
_entry.id   14db50660c9bd4985089ba69358d8155
#
_cell.length_a   1.000
_cell.length_b   1.000
_cell.length_c   1.000
_cell.angle_alpha   90.00
_cell.angle_beta   90.00
_cell.angle_gamma   90.00
#
_symmetry.space_group_name_H-M   'P 1'
#
loop_
_entity.id
_entity.type
_entity.pdbx_description
1 polymer ?
#
loop_
_entity_poly.entity_id
_entity_poly.type
_entity_poly.pdbx_seq_one_letter_code
_entity_poly.pdbx_strand_id
1 'polypeptide(L)'
;MSSSREIDPHRDNVYAWEDSWPGWGHNQLGLKACRALVKLACDFYKVEQPIVVQHDKRTFSWSMPTKNRISIQGGAHFDRGGRNVATVLHEAAHHIAWMVHGDRIQDHGATWLGIYLDLLVRAKVAPEVALVASLKPFHLSYRRKK
;
A
#
# COMPACT_ATOMS: atom_id res chain seq x y z
N MET A 1 24.47 5.02 -7.88
CA MET A 1 23.94 4.54 -7.32
C MET A 1 23.15 4.92 -6.54
N SER A 2 22.35 5.03 -6.45
CA SER A 2 21.66 5.45 -5.62
C SER A 2 21.37 4.55 -4.65
N SER A 3 22.25 4.31 -3.92
CA SER A 3 22.05 3.44 -2.84
C SER A 3 20.99 3.90 -1.90
N SER A 4 20.67 5.19 -1.90
CA SER A 4 19.61 5.66 -1.03
C SER A 4 18.29 5.00 -1.38
N ARG A 5 18.14 4.56 -2.61
CA ARG A 5 16.94 3.91 -2.99
C ARG A 5 16.83 2.51 -2.41
N GLU A 6 17.96 1.88 -2.14
CA GLU A 6 17.96 0.56 -1.58
C GLU A 6 17.75 0.55 -0.09
N ILE A 7 17.97 1.70 0.55
CA ILE A 7 17.82 1.79 1.99
C ILE A 7 16.56 2.54 2.30
N ASP A 8 15.54 1.79 2.57
CA ASP A 8 14.28 2.37 3.03
C ASP A 8 14.17 2.06 4.51
N PRO A 9 14.50 3.03 5.37
CA PRO A 9 14.59 2.75 6.80
C PRO A 9 13.24 2.41 7.43
N HIS A 10 12.16 2.63 6.72
CA HIS A 10 10.83 2.37 7.26
C HIS A 10 10.23 1.06 6.81
N ARG A 11 10.80 0.41 5.80
CA ARG A 11 10.18 -0.73 5.19
C ARG A 11 9.92 -1.87 6.16
N ASP A 12 10.93 -2.24 6.93
CA ASP A 12 10.78 -3.36 7.85
C ASP A 12 9.79 -3.05 8.96
N ASN A 13 9.77 -1.81 9.42
CA ASN A 13 8.82 -1.38 10.45
C ASN A 13 7.39 -1.40 9.91
N VAL A 14 7.19 -1.00 8.67
CA VAL A 14 5.86 -1.05 8.04
C VAL A 14 5.39 -2.49 7.93
N TYR A 15 6.26 -3.39 7.47
CA TYR A 15 5.87 -4.79 7.32
C TYR A 15 5.57 -5.42 8.67
N ALA A 16 6.37 -5.12 9.70
CA ALA A 16 6.10 -5.62 11.05
C ALA A 16 4.77 -5.11 11.56
N TRP A 17 4.47 -3.85 11.30
CA TRP A 17 3.20 -3.24 11.67
C TRP A 17 2.03 -3.95 10.99
N GLU A 18 2.12 -4.17 9.68
CA GLU A 18 1.06 -4.88 8.95
C GLU A 18 0.88 -6.29 9.48
N ASP A 19 1.97 -6.97 9.80
CA ASP A 19 1.90 -8.33 10.33
C ASP A 19 1.24 -8.40 11.70
N SER A 20 1.24 -7.30 12.44
CA SER A 20 0.65 -7.28 13.77
C SER A 20 -0.86 -7.12 13.75
N TRP A 21 -1.45 -6.85 12.60
CA TRP A 21 -2.87 -6.54 12.53
C TRP A 21 -3.70 -7.77 12.88
N PRO A 22 -4.83 -7.57 13.57
CA PRO A 22 -5.70 -8.69 13.95
C PRO A 22 -6.62 -9.12 12.80
N GLY A 23 -6.08 -9.25 11.61
CA GLY A 23 -6.85 -9.68 10.45
C GLY A 23 -7.50 -8.56 9.65
N TRP A 24 -7.18 -7.33 9.94
CA TRP A 24 -7.76 -6.21 9.22
C TRP A 24 -7.45 -6.30 7.73
N GLY A 25 -8.48 -6.20 6.91
CA GLY A 25 -8.27 -6.09 5.46
C GLY A 25 -7.70 -7.32 4.79
N HIS A 26 -7.72 -8.48 5.45
CA HIS A 26 -7.07 -9.67 4.91
C HIS A 26 -7.99 -10.55 4.07
N ASN A 27 -9.22 -10.12 3.79
CA ASN A 27 -10.12 -10.87 2.94
C ASN A 27 -9.60 -10.86 1.51
N GLN A 28 -9.60 -12.03 0.89
CA GLN A 28 -9.14 -12.15 -0.49
C GLN A 28 -10.16 -11.57 -1.45
N LEU A 29 -9.67 -10.90 -2.49
CA LEU A 29 -10.50 -10.27 -3.50
C LEU A 29 -10.21 -10.89 -4.86
N GLY A 30 -11.21 -10.93 -5.73
CA GLY A 30 -10.96 -11.26 -7.13
C GLY A 30 -10.23 -10.11 -7.82
N LEU A 31 -9.64 -10.39 -8.96
CA LEU A 31 -8.87 -9.37 -9.68
C LEU A 31 -9.73 -8.17 -10.07
N LYS A 32 -10.98 -8.43 -10.45
CA LYS A 32 -11.90 -7.35 -10.80
C LYS A 32 -12.11 -6.41 -9.61
N ALA A 33 -12.26 -6.97 -8.41
CA ALA A 33 -12.43 -6.16 -7.21
C ALA A 33 -11.14 -5.40 -6.87
N CYS A 34 -9.99 -5.99 -7.10
CA CYS A 34 -8.71 -5.29 -6.91
C CYS A 34 -8.63 -4.07 -7.82
N ARG A 35 -9.01 -4.24 -9.09
CA ARG A 35 -9.01 -3.13 -10.04
C ARG A 35 -9.96 -2.03 -9.63
N ALA A 36 -11.15 -2.40 -9.16
CA ALA A 36 -12.12 -1.42 -8.71
C ALA A 36 -11.62 -0.65 -7.49
N LEU A 37 -10.95 -1.33 -6.58
CA LEU A 37 -10.41 -0.70 -5.38
C LEU A 37 -9.30 0.29 -5.72
N VAL A 38 -8.41 -0.08 -6.64
CA VAL A 38 -7.36 0.83 -7.09
C VAL A 38 -7.97 2.05 -7.78
N LYS A 39 -9.01 1.84 -8.60
CA LYS A 39 -9.68 2.94 -9.27
C LYS A 39 -10.28 3.92 -8.26
N LEU A 40 -10.96 3.40 -7.24
CA LEU A 40 -11.54 4.27 -6.22
C LEU A 40 -10.45 5.08 -5.50
N ALA A 41 -9.35 4.44 -5.14
CA ALA A 41 -8.26 5.11 -4.47
C ALA A 41 -7.68 6.24 -5.34
N CYS A 42 -7.44 5.96 -6.61
CA CYS A 42 -6.90 6.94 -7.53
C CYS A 42 -7.87 8.09 -7.78
N ASP A 43 -9.17 7.78 -7.84
CA ASP A 43 -10.19 8.83 -8.03
C ASP A 43 -10.20 9.79 -6.84
N PHE A 44 -10.04 9.28 -5.61
CA PHE A 44 -9.98 10.14 -4.45
C PHE A 44 -8.83 11.14 -4.53
N TYR A 45 -7.72 10.73 -5.09
CA TYR A 45 -6.53 11.59 -5.17
C TYR A 45 -6.39 12.26 -6.54
N LYS A 46 -7.35 12.03 -7.44
CA LYS A 46 -7.38 12.66 -8.77
C LYS A 46 -6.10 12.38 -9.54
N VAL A 47 -5.64 11.14 -9.48
CA VAL A 47 -4.47 10.71 -10.25
C VAL A 47 -4.90 9.63 -11.25
N GLU A 48 -4.06 9.45 -12.26
CA GLU A 48 -4.34 8.45 -13.28
C GLU A 48 -4.28 7.05 -12.69
N GLN A 49 -5.22 6.21 -13.11
CA GLN A 49 -5.31 4.85 -12.66
C GLN A 49 -4.25 4.00 -13.36
N PRO A 50 -3.53 3.15 -12.63
CA PRO A 50 -2.56 2.26 -13.27
C PRO A 50 -3.23 1.02 -13.82
N ILE A 51 -2.49 0.28 -14.65
CA ILE A 51 -2.90 -1.04 -15.07
C ILE A 51 -2.65 -2.00 -13.91
N VAL A 52 -3.67 -2.77 -13.54
CA VAL A 52 -3.55 -3.73 -12.45
C VAL A 52 -3.59 -5.13 -13.03
N VAL A 53 -2.54 -5.89 -12.79
CA VAL A 53 -2.41 -7.27 -13.24
C VAL A 53 -2.13 -8.18 -12.07
N GLN A 54 -2.22 -9.48 -12.29
CA GLN A 54 -1.95 -10.48 -11.28
C GLN A 54 -0.76 -11.33 -11.70
N HIS A 55 0.04 -11.72 -10.75
CA HIS A 55 1.10 -12.71 -10.99
C HIS A 55 0.99 -13.78 -9.90
N ASP A 56 1.55 -14.96 -10.17
CA ASP A 56 1.57 -16.03 -9.18
C ASP A 56 2.98 -16.47 -8.85
N LYS A 57 3.96 -15.61 -9.07
CA LYS A 57 5.32 -15.84 -8.64
C LYS A 57 5.40 -15.76 -7.11
N ARG A 58 6.41 -16.40 -6.56
CA ARG A 58 6.61 -16.37 -5.12
C ARG A 58 7.29 -15.07 -4.70
N THR A 59 6.72 -13.96 -5.08
CA THR A 59 7.20 -12.65 -4.72
C THR A 59 6.01 -11.83 -4.25
N PHE A 60 6.28 -10.79 -3.49
CA PHE A 60 5.23 -9.91 -3.03
C PHE A 60 4.61 -9.16 -4.20
N SER A 61 3.46 -8.56 -3.95
CA SER A 61 2.89 -7.61 -4.89
C SER A 61 3.81 -6.39 -5.00
N TRP A 62 3.73 -5.69 -6.10
CA TRP A 62 4.54 -4.49 -6.27
C TRP A 62 3.83 -3.45 -7.10
N SER A 63 4.29 -2.20 -6.93
CA SER A 63 3.86 -1.08 -7.75
C SER A 63 5.06 -0.61 -8.56
N MET A 64 4.85 -0.38 -9.86
CA MET A 64 5.88 0.14 -10.75
C MET A 64 5.33 1.43 -11.35
N PRO A 65 5.40 2.56 -10.61
CA PRO A 65 4.77 3.80 -11.06
C PRO A 65 5.29 4.31 -12.38
N THR A 66 6.59 4.15 -12.63
CA THR A 66 7.17 4.59 -13.90
C THR A 66 6.60 3.84 -15.08
N LYS A 67 6.02 2.66 -14.86
CA LYS A 67 5.37 1.88 -15.90
C LYS A 67 3.86 1.91 -15.77
N ASN A 68 3.35 2.72 -14.86
CA ASN A 68 1.91 2.88 -14.62
C ASN A 68 1.25 1.51 -14.39
N ARG A 69 1.86 0.69 -13.53
CA ARG A 69 1.43 -0.69 -13.36
C ARG A 69 1.55 -1.15 -11.91
N ILE A 70 0.56 -1.91 -11.47
CA ILE A 70 0.58 -2.62 -10.20
C ILE A 70 0.42 -4.09 -10.51
N SER A 71 1.25 -4.93 -9.90
CA SER A 71 1.14 -6.38 -10.05
C SER A 71 0.83 -6.99 -8.68
N ILE A 72 -0.30 -7.70 -8.59
CA ILE A 72 -0.79 -8.26 -7.34
C ILE A 72 -0.48 -9.75 -7.32
N GLN A 73 0.14 -10.21 -6.24
CA GLN A 73 0.43 -11.63 -6.07
C GLN A 73 -0.89 -12.37 -5.82
N GLY A 74 -1.22 -13.30 -6.71
CA GLY A 74 -2.48 -14.01 -6.62
C GLY A 74 -2.38 -15.48 -6.33
N GLY A 75 -1.17 -16.00 -6.15
CA GLY A 75 -0.98 -17.41 -5.91
C GLY A 75 -1.22 -17.80 -4.48
N ALA A 76 -1.38 -19.11 -4.24
CA ALA A 76 -1.63 -19.62 -2.90
C ALA A 76 -0.36 -19.81 -2.09
N HIS A 77 0.78 -19.35 -2.60
CA HIS A 77 2.06 -19.62 -1.96
C HIS A 77 2.35 -18.73 -0.77
N PHE A 78 1.71 -17.58 -0.67
CA PHE A 78 1.99 -16.65 0.41
C PHE A 78 0.86 -16.62 1.41
N ASP A 79 1.23 -16.72 2.67
CA ASP A 79 0.26 -16.65 3.76
C ASP A 79 -0.32 -15.27 3.90
N ARG A 80 0.47 -14.26 3.61
CA ARG A 80 0.08 -12.89 3.88
C ARG A 80 -0.09 -12.07 2.62
N GLY A 81 0.10 -12.50 1.56
CA GLY A 81 0.04 -11.67 0.39
C GLY A 81 -1.25 -11.82 -0.33
N GLY A 82 -1.17 -11.69 -1.57
CA GLY A 82 -2.26 -11.94 -2.43
C GLY A 82 -3.18 -10.77 -2.60
N ARG A 83 -4.41 -11.08 -2.90
CA ARG A 83 -5.38 -10.08 -3.31
C ARG A 83 -6.21 -9.58 -2.14
N ASN A 84 -5.59 -9.31 -1.01
CA ASN A 84 -6.35 -8.76 0.11
C ASN A 84 -6.39 -7.23 0.03
N VAL A 85 -7.36 -6.64 0.73
CA VAL A 85 -7.60 -5.20 0.67
C VAL A 85 -6.35 -4.42 1.07
N ALA A 86 -5.69 -4.85 2.15
CA ALA A 86 -4.53 -4.12 2.65
C ALA A 86 -3.39 -4.12 1.63
N THR A 87 -3.10 -5.26 1.02
CA THR A 87 -2.04 -5.35 0.02
C THR A 87 -2.35 -4.48 -1.19
N VAL A 88 -3.59 -4.52 -1.66
CA VAL A 88 -3.99 -3.71 -2.82
C VAL A 88 -3.84 -2.23 -2.51
N LEU A 89 -4.28 -1.80 -1.32
CA LEU A 89 -4.18 -0.39 -0.94
C LEU A 89 -2.74 0.04 -0.67
N HIS A 90 -1.90 -0.87 -0.16
CA HIS A 90 -0.47 -0.61 0.01
C HIS A 90 0.16 -0.24 -1.33
N GLU A 91 -0.12 -1.03 -2.36
CA GLU A 91 0.44 -0.76 -3.68
C GLU A 91 -0.21 0.46 -4.34
N ALA A 92 -1.50 0.66 -4.15
CA ALA A 92 -2.16 1.86 -4.64
C ALA A 92 -1.56 3.11 -4.00
N ALA A 93 -1.23 3.05 -2.72
CA ALA A 93 -0.61 4.18 -2.04
C ALA A 93 0.75 4.53 -2.64
N HIS A 94 1.54 3.52 -3.03
CA HIS A 94 2.81 3.77 -3.72
C HIS A 94 2.59 4.48 -5.05
N HIS A 95 1.61 4.03 -5.82
CA HIS A 95 1.30 4.66 -7.10
C HIS A 95 0.87 6.11 -6.90
N ILE A 96 -0.04 6.35 -5.96
CA ILE A 96 -0.55 7.69 -5.69
C ILE A 96 0.58 8.59 -5.20
N ALA A 97 1.41 8.10 -4.28
CA ALA A 97 2.52 8.88 -3.76
C ALA A 97 3.47 9.31 -4.88
N TRP A 98 3.76 8.40 -5.81
CA TRP A 98 4.60 8.71 -6.95
C TRP A 98 3.94 9.76 -7.85
N MET A 99 2.65 9.59 -8.14
CA MET A 99 1.96 10.51 -9.05
C MET A 99 1.87 11.90 -8.47
N VAL A 100 1.73 12.02 -7.15
CA VAL A 100 1.61 13.32 -6.50
C VAL A 100 2.97 13.94 -6.19
N HIS A 101 3.92 13.14 -5.74
CA HIS A 101 5.19 13.66 -5.22
C HIS A 101 6.42 13.29 -6.03
N GLY A 102 6.31 12.36 -6.97
CA GLY A 102 7.45 11.87 -7.72
C GLY A 102 8.38 11.08 -6.82
N ASP A 103 9.69 11.17 -7.10
CA ASP A 103 10.68 10.42 -6.34
C ASP A 103 11.25 11.21 -5.17
N ARG A 104 10.57 12.28 -4.76
CA ARG A 104 11.05 13.16 -3.71
C ARG A 104 10.79 12.64 -2.31
N ILE A 105 10.04 11.56 -2.17
CA ILE A 105 9.72 11.01 -0.86
C ILE A 105 10.22 9.59 -0.75
N GLN A 106 10.35 9.12 0.49
CA GLN A 106 10.77 7.75 0.74
C GLN A 106 9.60 6.81 0.51
N ASP A 107 9.90 5.61 0.03
CA ASP A 107 8.88 4.65 -0.35
C ASP A 107 7.91 4.31 0.78
N HIS A 108 8.42 4.12 1.99
CA HIS A 108 7.56 3.80 3.13
C HIS A 108 7.66 4.87 4.20
N GLY A 109 7.95 6.12 3.80
CA GLY A 109 8.08 7.21 4.74
C GLY A 109 6.74 7.81 5.14
N ALA A 110 6.81 8.90 5.89
CA ALA A 110 5.63 9.51 6.50
C ALA A 110 4.58 9.95 5.48
N THR A 111 5.01 10.47 4.34
CA THR A 111 4.07 10.94 3.31
C THR A 111 3.31 9.78 2.69
N TRP A 112 4.02 8.71 2.32
CA TRP A 112 3.36 7.51 1.80
C TRP A 112 2.43 6.91 2.85
N LEU A 113 2.90 6.83 4.09
CA LEU A 113 2.11 6.22 5.15
C LEU A 113 0.81 7.00 5.39
N GLY A 114 0.85 8.33 5.28
CA GLY A 114 -0.36 9.13 5.39
C GLY A 114 -1.39 8.79 4.32
N ILE A 115 -0.93 8.57 3.08
CA ILE A 115 -1.82 8.17 2.00
C ILE A 115 -2.40 6.79 2.28
N TYR A 116 -1.55 5.85 2.69
CA TYR A 116 -1.99 4.48 2.97
C TYR A 116 -3.03 4.46 4.10
N LEU A 117 -2.76 5.19 5.18
CA LEU A 117 -3.72 5.27 6.28
C LEU A 117 -5.07 5.84 5.83
N ASP A 118 -5.02 6.90 5.02
CA ASP A 118 -6.24 7.50 4.51
C ASP A 118 -7.04 6.49 3.69
N LEU A 119 -6.37 5.72 2.84
CA LEU A 119 -7.04 4.71 2.04
C LEU A 119 -7.63 3.61 2.90
N LEU A 120 -6.89 3.17 3.92
CA LEU A 120 -7.39 2.13 4.83
C LEU A 120 -8.65 2.60 5.57
N VAL A 121 -8.67 3.85 6.00
CA VAL A 121 -9.83 4.41 6.67
C VAL A 121 -11.02 4.50 5.70
N ARG A 122 -10.78 4.98 4.49
CA ARG A 122 -11.85 5.11 3.50
C ARG A 122 -12.43 3.77 3.10
N ALA A 123 -11.59 2.74 3.06
CA ALA A 123 -12.04 1.39 2.75
C ALA A 123 -12.62 0.68 3.96
N LYS A 124 -12.67 1.35 5.11
CA LYS A 124 -13.25 0.82 6.34
C LYS A 124 -12.56 -0.46 6.81
N VAL A 125 -11.23 -0.50 6.61
CA VAL A 125 -10.43 -1.61 7.12
C VAL A 125 -10.41 -1.58 8.64
N ALA A 126 -10.24 -0.40 9.22
CA ALA A 126 -10.28 -0.19 10.65
C ALA A 126 -10.53 1.28 10.93
N PRO A 127 -11.02 1.64 12.13
CA PRO A 127 -11.20 3.05 12.47
C PRO A 127 -9.87 3.78 12.51
N GLU A 128 -9.90 5.05 12.16
CA GLU A 128 -8.69 5.86 12.12
C GLU A 128 -7.95 5.84 13.45
N VAL A 129 -8.69 5.98 14.56
CA VAL A 129 -8.06 6.05 15.88
C VAL A 129 -7.31 4.75 16.19
N ALA A 130 -7.85 3.60 15.77
CA ALA A 130 -7.19 2.33 16.02
C ALA A 130 -5.94 2.18 15.16
N LEU A 131 -6.01 2.60 13.90
CA LEU A 131 -4.86 2.53 13.00
C LEU A 131 -3.73 3.43 13.50
N VAL A 132 -4.06 4.66 13.88
CA VAL A 132 -3.04 5.61 14.34
C VAL A 132 -2.39 5.10 15.63
N ALA A 133 -3.19 4.60 16.57
CA ALA A 133 -2.64 4.08 17.82
C ALA A 133 -1.72 2.89 17.58
N SER A 134 -2.02 2.07 16.58
CA SER A 134 -1.24 0.87 16.30
C SER A 134 0.14 1.16 15.74
N LEU A 135 0.40 2.37 15.27
CA LEU A 135 1.69 2.72 14.69
C LEU A 135 2.78 2.88 15.73
N LYS A 136 2.41 3.29 16.96
CA LYS A 136 3.38 3.68 17.96
C LYS A 136 4.41 2.62 18.30
N PRO A 137 4.03 1.37 18.56
CA PRO A 137 5.02 0.35 18.91
C PRO A 137 6.05 0.10 17.80
N PHE A 138 5.75 0.51 16.58
CA PHE A 138 6.64 0.26 15.44
C PHE A 138 7.42 1.51 15.03
N HIS A 139 7.33 2.55 15.84
CA HIS A 139 8.08 3.80 15.60
C HIS A 139 7.77 4.41 14.24
N LEU A 140 6.51 4.32 13.82
CA LEU A 140 6.06 4.87 12.55
C LEU A 140 5.34 6.18 12.77
N SER A 141 5.57 7.13 11.89
CA SER A 141 4.83 8.38 11.89
C SER A 141 4.32 8.63 10.49
N TYR A 142 3.27 9.42 10.40
CA TYR A 142 2.65 9.68 9.12
C TYR A 142 2.39 11.17 8.97
N ARG A 143 2.25 11.60 7.70
CA ARG A 143 1.93 12.99 7.41
C ARG A 143 0.56 13.04 6.78
N ARG A 144 -0.35 13.73 7.45
CA ARG A 144 -1.70 13.82 6.94
C ARG A 144 -1.75 14.88 5.83
N LYS A 145 -2.50 14.54 4.78
CA LYS A 145 -2.70 15.50 3.71
C LYS A 145 -3.58 16.63 4.21
N LYS A 146 -3.26 17.80 3.81
CA LYS A 146 -4.07 18.96 4.16
C LYS A 146 -5.02 19.35 3.08
#